data_668881c19b5303e11ea5cb2d5e6cba2b
#
_entry.id   668881c19b5303e11ea5cb2d5e6cba2b
#
_cell.length_a   1.000
_cell.length_b   1.000
_cell.length_c   1.000
_cell.angle_alpha   90.00
_cell.angle_beta   90.00
_cell.angle_gamma   90.00
#
_symmetry.space_group_name_H-M   'P 1'
#
loop_
_entity.id
_entity.type
_entity.pdbx_description
1 polymer ?
#
loop_
_entity_poly.entity_id
_entity_poly.type
_entity_poly.pdbx_seq_one_letter_code
_entity_poly.pdbx_strand_id
1 'polypeptide(L)'
;MTQREALPLSDVSVVELGNIVSAPFASLLLADLGADVVKVERPGSGDIMRNAGESGEAVVNAFNRNKRSIALDLQSDRGRAAYHDLAEAADVVIENLGPGVADRLGIGYDDLNELNAGLVYLSIKGFQPGPYGDRPGMDMVAEAMSGLAAMTGRPGDGPVRVGTSIADIGSALYGVIGVLTALRERERTGEGQFVDATLFESAAQWMGYWATYADMTGHDHPPLGSSHPAFSLYDVFETDESDRWVFVGVTTDRHWPAFCEAVDRPDLLADERFETPASRLDHKSELTEAAAEELADWNREDLVDALLDAGVPAAPVNEPSELLEDDHLRETGMLVDFEGDHGGERKRLRTVKTPLSGDRIETEQRLDAPRLGEHSREVLADSGYDDADIDSLIEDGVIELPDER
;
A
#
# COMPACT_ATOMS: atom_id res chain seq x y z
N MET A 1 36.87 5.21 2.64
CA MET A 1 35.49 5.58 2.23
C MET A 1 35.09 4.55 1.21
N THR A 2 34.29 3.56 1.62
CA THR A 2 33.65 2.61 0.71
C THR A 2 32.74 3.41 -0.22
N GLN A 3 32.89 3.28 -1.54
CA GLN A 3 31.92 3.80 -2.49
C GLN A 3 30.57 3.20 -2.09
N ARG A 4 29.63 4.04 -1.73
CA ARG A 4 28.23 3.63 -1.56
C ARG A 4 27.80 3.07 -2.91
N GLU A 5 27.41 1.81 -2.97
CA GLU A 5 26.84 1.25 -4.20
C GLU A 5 25.57 2.04 -4.54
N ALA A 6 25.31 2.29 -5.81
CA ALA A 6 24.10 2.95 -6.26
C ALA A 6 22.88 2.08 -5.91
N LEU A 7 21.76 2.71 -5.57
CA LEU A 7 20.50 1.98 -5.31
C LEU A 7 20.06 1.18 -6.56
N PRO A 8 19.32 0.09 -6.38
CA PRO A 8 19.02 -0.86 -7.47
C PRO A 8 18.39 -0.25 -8.73
N LEU A 9 17.61 0.83 -8.58
CA LEU A 9 16.91 1.51 -9.68
C LEU A 9 17.41 2.95 -9.90
N SER A 10 18.64 3.27 -9.48
CA SER A 10 19.20 4.63 -9.60
C SER A 10 19.42 5.10 -11.05
N ASP A 11 19.30 4.21 -12.01
CA ASP A 11 19.35 4.46 -13.45
C ASP A 11 17.97 4.43 -14.13
N VAL A 12 16.89 4.34 -13.34
CA VAL A 12 15.52 4.30 -13.85
C VAL A 12 14.81 5.63 -13.58
N SER A 13 14.25 6.22 -14.64
CA SER A 13 13.43 7.42 -14.61
C SER A 13 11.94 7.09 -14.75
N VAL A 14 11.10 7.71 -13.91
CA VAL A 14 9.65 7.43 -13.83
C VAL A 14 8.87 8.74 -13.91
N VAL A 15 7.90 8.80 -14.80
CA VAL A 15 6.88 9.86 -14.82
C VAL A 15 5.58 9.29 -14.26
N GLU A 16 5.09 9.87 -13.18
CA GLU A 16 3.85 9.46 -12.53
C GLU A 16 2.76 10.50 -12.77
N LEU A 17 1.62 10.08 -13.31
CA LEU A 17 0.39 10.85 -13.43
C LEU A 17 -0.72 10.15 -12.64
N GLY A 18 -0.60 10.16 -11.32
CA GLY A 18 -1.46 9.43 -10.41
C GLY A 18 -2.12 10.27 -9.34
N ASN A 19 -3.21 9.75 -8.81
CA ASN A 19 -3.95 10.34 -7.71
C ASN A 19 -4.23 9.30 -6.62
N ILE A 20 -4.47 9.76 -5.41
CA ILE A 20 -4.95 9.03 -4.25
C ILE A 20 -3.89 8.03 -3.76
N VAL A 21 -3.99 6.72 -4.10
CA VAL A 21 -3.16 5.67 -3.52
C VAL A 21 -2.41 4.86 -4.57
N SER A 22 -3.09 4.20 -5.51
CA SER A 22 -2.51 3.10 -6.28
C SER A 22 -1.26 3.49 -7.10
N ALA A 23 -1.35 4.48 -7.97
CA ALA A 23 -0.18 4.95 -8.74
C ALA A 23 0.86 5.66 -7.85
N PRO A 24 0.47 6.55 -6.89
CA PRO A 24 1.41 7.13 -5.94
C PRO A 24 2.16 6.09 -5.10
N PHE A 25 1.52 5.01 -4.67
CA PHE A 25 2.18 3.95 -3.92
C PHE A 25 3.11 3.11 -4.82
N ALA A 26 2.69 2.78 -6.05
CA ALA A 26 3.54 2.07 -7.00
C ALA A 26 4.84 2.82 -7.30
N SER A 27 4.74 4.12 -7.60
CA SER A 27 5.90 4.96 -7.89
C SER A 27 6.78 5.22 -6.66
N LEU A 28 6.19 5.27 -5.43
CA LEU A 28 6.95 5.32 -4.18
C LEU A 28 7.85 4.09 -4.01
N LEU A 29 7.33 2.89 -4.29
CA LEU A 29 8.13 1.66 -4.19
C LEU A 29 9.36 1.70 -5.11
N LEU A 30 9.19 2.22 -6.33
CA LEU A 30 10.31 2.41 -7.27
C LEU A 30 11.26 3.53 -6.78
N ALA A 31 10.70 4.63 -6.24
CA ALA A 31 11.49 5.72 -5.68
C ALA A 31 12.34 5.27 -4.49
N ASP A 32 11.79 4.49 -3.56
CA ASP A 32 12.53 3.95 -2.41
C ASP A 32 13.67 3.02 -2.85
N LEU A 33 13.54 2.34 -3.99
CA LEU A 33 14.57 1.52 -4.61
C LEU A 33 15.58 2.34 -5.45
N GLY A 34 15.41 3.65 -5.54
CA GLY A 34 16.39 4.54 -6.17
C GLY A 34 15.94 5.25 -7.43
N ALA A 35 14.81 4.90 -8.02
CA ALA A 35 14.33 5.55 -9.24
C ALA A 35 14.14 7.06 -9.05
N ASP A 36 14.41 7.84 -10.11
CA ASP A 36 14.07 9.25 -10.17
C ASP A 36 12.62 9.40 -10.62
N VAL A 37 11.75 9.81 -9.69
CA VAL A 37 10.31 9.88 -9.92
C VAL A 37 9.86 11.33 -10.01
N VAL A 38 9.27 11.69 -11.14
CA VAL A 38 8.60 12.97 -11.37
C VAL A 38 7.09 12.75 -11.32
N LYS A 39 6.43 13.34 -10.32
CA LYS A 39 4.96 13.38 -10.21
C LYS A 39 4.43 14.57 -10.96
N VAL A 40 3.62 14.32 -11.98
CA VAL A 40 2.92 15.35 -12.75
C VAL A 40 1.55 15.58 -12.13
N GLU A 41 1.26 16.81 -11.76
CA GLU A 41 0.03 17.20 -11.06
C GLU A 41 -0.67 18.34 -11.80
N ARG A 42 -1.98 18.49 -11.59
CA ARG A 42 -2.75 19.57 -12.17
C ARG A 42 -2.46 20.89 -11.43
N PRO A 43 -2.20 22.01 -12.11
CA PRO A 43 -2.09 23.32 -11.48
C PRO A 43 -3.31 23.68 -10.63
N GLY A 44 -3.11 24.33 -9.52
CA GLY A 44 -4.11 24.82 -8.57
C GLY A 44 -4.71 23.78 -7.64
N SER A 45 -4.78 22.52 -8.06
CA SER A 45 -5.43 21.47 -7.25
C SER A 45 -4.52 20.31 -6.85
N GLY A 46 -3.56 19.98 -7.69
CA GLY A 46 -2.69 18.81 -7.50
C GLY A 46 -3.44 17.50 -7.46
N ASP A 47 -2.86 16.54 -6.75
CA ASP A 47 -3.52 15.29 -6.36
C ASP A 47 -4.79 15.62 -5.55
N ILE A 48 -5.88 14.90 -5.82
CA ILE A 48 -7.16 15.08 -5.13
C ILE A 48 -7.01 15.04 -3.61
N MET A 49 -6.09 14.23 -3.10
CA MET A 49 -5.84 14.07 -1.67
C MET A 49 -5.23 15.32 -1.02
N ARG A 50 -4.59 16.20 -1.77
CA ARG A 50 -4.09 17.49 -1.21
C ARG A 50 -5.21 18.36 -0.63
N ASN A 51 -6.46 18.15 -1.08
CA ASN A 51 -7.63 18.91 -0.66
C ASN A 51 -8.66 18.07 0.14
N ALA A 52 -8.27 16.89 0.60
CA ALA A 52 -9.16 15.96 1.31
C ALA A 52 -9.02 16.00 2.85
N GLY A 53 -8.55 17.13 3.39
CA GLY A 53 -8.32 17.32 4.83
C GLY A 53 -7.16 16.51 5.37
N GLU A 54 -7.06 16.36 6.69
CA GLU A 54 -5.91 15.75 7.38
C GLU A 54 -5.60 14.32 6.89
N SER A 55 -6.60 13.51 6.64
CA SER A 55 -6.40 12.14 6.11
C SER A 55 -5.84 12.16 4.68
N GLY A 56 -6.22 13.14 3.87
CA GLY A 56 -5.66 13.33 2.53
C GLY A 56 -4.22 13.81 2.57
N GLU A 57 -3.93 14.79 3.43
CA GLU A 57 -2.55 15.25 3.65
C GLU A 57 -1.65 14.08 4.11
N ALA A 58 -2.15 13.20 5.00
CA ALA A 58 -1.39 12.02 5.43
C ALA A 58 -1.06 11.08 4.27
N VAL A 59 -2.02 10.82 3.36
CA VAL A 59 -1.79 10.00 2.15
C VAL A 59 -0.76 10.65 1.23
N VAL A 60 -0.89 11.97 0.95
CA VAL A 60 0.05 12.70 0.10
C VAL A 60 1.46 12.64 0.68
N ASN A 61 1.60 12.93 1.97
CA ASN A 61 2.89 12.93 2.65
C ASN A 61 3.53 11.52 2.67
N ALA A 62 2.76 10.49 2.99
CA ALA A 62 3.30 9.13 3.09
C ALA A 62 3.71 8.56 1.72
N PHE A 63 2.93 8.81 0.67
CA PHE A 63 3.10 8.15 -0.62
C PHE A 63 3.82 8.99 -1.69
N ASN A 64 4.15 10.26 -1.41
CA ASN A 64 4.87 11.10 -2.38
C ASN A 64 6.25 11.55 -1.91
N ARG A 65 6.77 11.06 -0.80
CA ARG A 65 8.18 11.20 -0.45
C ARG A 65 9.07 10.54 -1.52
N ASN A 66 10.32 10.94 -1.62
CA ASN A 66 11.27 10.50 -2.64
C ASN A 66 10.89 10.86 -4.08
N LYS A 67 9.94 11.81 -4.28
CA LYS A 67 9.53 12.27 -5.61
C LYS A 67 9.80 13.76 -5.80
N ARG A 68 9.95 14.16 -7.05
CA ARG A 68 9.88 15.55 -7.50
C ARG A 68 8.46 15.83 -8.00
N SER A 69 7.91 17.03 -7.77
CA SER A 69 6.58 17.41 -8.27
C SER A 69 6.70 18.52 -9.29
N ILE A 70 6.01 18.35 -10.43
CA ILE A 70 5.75 19.40 -11.44
C ILE A 70 4.24 19.61 -11.54
N ALA A 71 3.80 20.88 -11.46
CA ALA A 71 2.42 21.24 -11.73
C ALA A 71 2.28 21.66 -13.19
N LEU A 72 1.60 20.85 -14.01
CA LEU A 72 1.55 20.97 -15.48
C LEU A 72 0.11 20.85 -16.01
N ASP A 73 -0.35 21.84 -16.78
CA ASP A 73 -1.67 21.83 -17.41
C ASP A 73 -1.68 21.00 -18.70
N LEU A 74 -2.08 19.73 -18.58
CA LEU A 74 -2.21 18.80 -19.72
C LEU A 74 -3.40 19.10 -20.64
N GLN A 75 -4.24 20.08 -20.33
CA GLN A 75 -5.30 20.52 -21.22
C GLN A 75 -4.78 21.52 -22.27
N SER A 76 -3.64 22.18 -21.99
CA SER A 76 -2.97 23.05 -22.93
C SER A 76 -2.06 22.27 -23.88
N ASP A 77 -1.92 22.74 -25.14
CA ASP A 77 -1.04 22.11 -26.11
C ASP A 77 0.43 22.17 -25.67
N ARG A 78 0.84 23.28 -25.01
CA ARG A 78 2.20 23.45 -24.50
C ARG A 78 2.48 22.52 -23.31
N GLY A 79 1.48 22.30 -22.44
CA GLY A 79 1.63 21.39 -21.32
C GLY A 79 1.70 19.92 -21.79
N ARG A 80 0.91 19.54 -22.78
CA ARG A 80 1.04 18.21 -23.40
C ARG A 80 2.40 18.01 -24.07
N ALA A 81 2.90 19.03 -24.78
CA ALA A 81 4.24 18.95 -25.37
C ALA A 81 5.32 18.75 -24.31
N ALA A 82 5.28 19.51 -23.21
CA ALA A 82 6.22 19.30 -22.09
C ALA A 82 6.09 17.91 -21.44
N TYR A 83 4.87 17.39 -21.34
CA TYR A 83 4.67 16.01 -20.84
C TYR A 83 5.24 14.96 -21.81
N HIS A 84 5.10 15.17 -23.11
CA HIS A 84 5.68 14.29 -24.11
C HIS A 84 7.21 14.27 -24.03
N ASP A 85 7.85 15.43 -23.86
CA ASP A 85 9.31 15.53 -23.67
C ASP A 85 9.77 14.77 -22.41
N LEU A 86 9.01 14.87 -21.30
CA LEU A 86 9.27 14.09 -20.10
C LEU A 86 9.13 12.57 -20.34
N ALA A 87 8.07 12.16 -21.02
CA ALA A 87 7.78 10.76 -21.30
C ALA A 87 8.74 10.13 -22.33
N GLU A 88 9.21 10.92 -23.32
CA GLU A 88 10.22 10.48 -24.28
C GLU A 88 11.54 10.12 -23.60
N ALA A 89 11.90 10.85 -22.53
CA ALA A 89 13.12 10.62 -21.75
C ALA A 89 12.93 9.58 -20.63
N ALA A 90 11.70 9.16 -20.32
CA ALA A 90 11.42 8.28 -19.19
C ALA A 90 11.57 6.79 -19.55
N ASP A 91 11.97 6.00 -18.57
CA ASP A 91 11.94 4.53 -18.64
C ASP A 91 10.55 3.98 -18.38
N VAL A 92 9.81 4.63 -17.47
CA VAL A 92 8.50 4.18 -16.99
C VAL A 92 7.52 5.34 -16.91
N VAL A 93 6.31 5.15 -17.39
CA VAL A 93 5.15 6.00 -17.10
C VAL A 93 4.16 5.22 -16.25
N ILE A 94 3.62 5.85 -15.20
CA ILE A 94 2.61 5.24 -14.31
C ILE A 94 1.40 6.16 -14.24
N GLU A 95 0.19 5.62 -14.49
CA GLU A 95 -1.04 6.39 -14.33
C GLU A 95 -2.18 5.53 -13.71
N ASN A 96 -3.12 6.20 -13.03
CA ASN A 96 -4.37 5.59 -12.56
C ASN A 96 -5.59 6.46 -12.88
N LEU A 97 -5.59 7.08 -14.05
CA LEU A 97 -6.68 7.91 -14.54
C LEU A 97 -7.92 7.03 -14.85
N GLY A 98 -9.09 7.64 -14.87
CA GLY A 98 -10.30 6.94 -15.29
C GLY A 98 -10.22 6.40 -16.73
N PRO A 99 -11.05 5.39 -17.11
CA PRO A 99 -11.01 4.77 -18.43
C PRO A 99 -11.04 5.78 -19.58
N GLY A 100 -10.10 5.67 -20.53
CA GLY A 100 -9.99 6.50 -21.71
C GLY A 100 -9.60 7.97 -21.48
N VAL A 101 -9.21 8.34 -20.24
CA VAL A 101 -8.78 9.73 -19.94
C VAL A 101 -7.41 10.00 -20.54
N ALA A 102 -6.47 9.09 -20.39
CA ALA A 102 -5.12 9.22 -20.93
C ALA A 102 -5.16 9.39 -22.47
N ASP A 103 -5.93 8.56 -23.15
CA ASP A 103 -6.08 8.63 -24.63
C ASP A 103 -6.69 9.96 -25.07
N ARG A 104 -7.73 10.46 -24.37
CA ARG A 104 -8.34 11.76 -24.69
C ARG A 104 -7.39 12.94 -24.46
N LEU A 105 -6.41 12.79 -23.57
CA LEU A 105 -5.38 13.79 -23.35
C LEU A 105 -4.19 13.66 -24.32
N GLY A 106 -4.14 12.60 -25.15
CA GLY A 106 -3.01 12.32 -26.04
C GLY A 106 -1.74 11.92 -25.29
N ILE A 107 -1.91 11.22 -24.16
CA ILE A 107 -0.83 10.74 -23.29
C ILE A 107 -1.00 9.24 -22.96
N GLY A 108 -1.82 8.54 -23.74
CA GLY A 108 -1.99 7.10 -23.66
C GLY A 108 -0.76 6.33 -24.12
N TYR A 109 -0.78 5.01 -23.90
CA TYR A 109 0.36 4.16 -24.27
C TYR A 109 0.70 4.26 -25.76
N ASP A 110 -0.29 4.25 -26.64
CA ASP A 110 -0.06 4.29 -28.09
C ASP A 110 0.62 5.59 -28.50
N ASP A 111 0.17 6.74 -27.94
CA ASP A 111 0.77 8.06 -28.21
C ASP A 111 2.24 8.11 -27.75
N LEU A 112 2.52 7.63 -26.53
CA LEU A 112 3.85 7.71 -25.95
C LEU A 112 4.82 6.66 -26.49
N ASN A 113 4.32 5.49 -26.88
CA ASN A 113 5.13 4.44 -27.50
C ASN A 113 5.64 4.84 -28.91
N GLU A 114 4.93 5.72 -29.61
CA GLU A 114 5.42 6.32 -30.87
C GLU A 114 6.64 7.23 -30.63
N LEU A 115 6.73 7.87 -29.46
CA LEU A 115 7.85 8.73 -29.07
C LEU A 115 9.02 7.91 -28.50
N ASN A 116 8.71 6.92 -27.66
CA ASN A 116 9.70 6.09 -26.97
C ASN A 116 9.30 4.60 -27.02
N ALA A 117 9.81 3.88 -28.02
CA ALA A 117 9.54 2.45 -28.17
C ALA A 117 10.08 1.58 -27.03
N GLY A 118 10.97 2.11 -26.19
CA GLY A 118 11.49 1.46 -24.98
C GLY A 118 10.67 1.72 -23.72
N LEU A 119 9.58 2.49 -23.82
CA LEU A 119 8.77 2.90 -22.67
C LEU A 119 8.01 1.74 -22.03
N VAL A 120 8.14 1.56 -20.74
CA VAL A 120 7.25 0.71 -19.94
C VAL A 120 6.10 1.58 -19.42
N TYR A 121 4.88 1.26 -19.78
CA TYR A 121 3.70 2.04 -19.39
C TYR A 121 2.82 1.23 -18.44
N LEU A 122 2.75 1.62 -17.17
CA LEU A 122 1.87 1.01 -16.17
C LEU A 122 0.56 1.78 -16.08
N SER A 123 -0.54 1.11 -16.40
CA SER A 123 -1.90 1.61 -16.20
C SER A 123 -2.56 0.86 -15.04
N ILE A 124 -3.01 1.59 -14.00
CA ILE A 124 -3.73 0.98 -12.87
C ILE A 124 -5.19 1.37 -12.97
N LYS A 125 -6.06 0.37 -13.17
CA LYS A 125 -7.50 0.56 -13.39
C LYS A 125 -8.34 -0.21 -12.39
N GLY A 126 -9.63 0.07 -12.34
CA GLY A 126 -10.57 -0.70 -11.51
C GLY A 126 -10.72 -2.14 -11.98
N PHE A 127 -10.73 -2.37 -13.30
CA PHE A 127 -11.01 -3.65 -13.94
C PHE A 127 -10.17 -3.83 -15.21
N GLN A 128 -9.86 -5.08 -15.53
CA GLN A 128 -9.28 -5.43 -16.84
C GLN A 128 -10.26 -5.13 -17.99
N PRO A 129 -9.75 -4.98 -19.23
CA PRO A 129 -10.59 -4.89 -20.42
C PRO A 129 -11.58 -6.07 -20.49
N GLY A 130 -12.88 -5.76 -20.58
CA GLY A 130 -13.94 -6.77 -20.57
C GLY A 130 -15.28 -6.16 -20.20
N PRO A 131 -16.24 -6.95 -19.68
CA PRO A 131 -17.59 -6.46 -19.36
C PRO A 131 -17.64 -5.31 -18.35
N TYR A 132 -16.57 -5.09 -17.59
CA TYR A 132 -16.46 -4.05 -16.56
C TYR A 132 -15.41 -2.99 -16.89
N GLY A 133 -14.65 -3.11 -17.97
CA GLY A 133 -13.49 -2.28 -18.28
C GLY A 133 -13.76 -0.76 -18.29
N ASP A 134 -14.96 -0.36 -18.71
CA ASP A 134 -15.34 1.06 -18.76
C ASP A 134 -15.99 1.57 -17.45
N ARG A 135 -16.10 0.72 -16.41
CA ARG A 135 -16.70 1.12 -15.14
C ARG A 135 -15.70 1.91 -14.29
N PRO A 136 -16.18 2.90 -13.53
CA PRO A 136 -15.36 3.51 -12.49
C PRO A 136 -14.93 2.47 -11.47
N GLY A 137 -13.64 2.40 -11.19
CA GLY A 137 -13.06 1.55 -10.14
C GLY A 137 -12.63 2.39 -8.95
N MET A 138 -12.81 1.83 -7.76
CA MET A 138 -12.31 2.36 -6.49
C MET A 138 -12.00 1.18 -5.57
N ASP A 139 -11.15 1.39 -4.57
CA ASP A 139 -10.79 0.40 -3.57
C ASP A 139 -12.00 -0.39 -3.04
N MET A 140 -13.00 0.30 -2.46
CA MET A 140 -14.18 -0.35 -1.90
C MET A 140 -15.05 -1.07 -2.94
N VAL A 141 -15.03 -0.65 -4.21
CA VAL A 141 -15.72 -1.37 -5.29
C VAL A 141 -15.07 -2.73 -5.53
N ALA A 142 -13.73 -2.77 -5.55
CA ALA A 142 -12.98 -4.00 -5.69
C ALA A 142 -13.17 -4.93 -4.47
N GLU A 143 -13.11 -4.39 -3.24
CA GLU A 143 -13.39 -5.17 -2.02
C GLU A 143 -14.79 -5.80 -2.04
N ALA A 144 -15.80 -5.01 -2.43
CA ALA A 144 -17.20 -5.48 -2.46
C ALA A 144 -17.42 -6.56 -3.52
N MET A 145 -16.86 -6.39 -4.71
CA MET A 145 -17.07 -7.31 -5.83
C MET A 145 -16.24 -8.58 -5.74
N SER A 146 -15.07 -8.54 -5.11
CA SER A 146 -14.20 -9.71 -4.93
C SER A 146 -14.64 -10.67 -3.82
N GLY A 147 -15.59 -10.24 -2.98
CA GLY A 147 -16.00 -10.98 -1.79
C GLY A 147 -15.17 -10.65 -0.53
N LEU A 148 -14.11 -9.82 -0.64
CA LEU A 148 -13.26 -9.47 0.48
C LEU A 148 -14.05 -8.77 1.60
N ALA A 149 -14.88 -7.78 1.25
CA ALA A 149 -15.73 -7.09 2.22
C ALA A 149 -16.75 -8.03 2.90
N ALA A 150 -17.25 -9.04 2.19
CA ALA A 150 -18.18 -10.03 2.75
C ALA A 150 -17.50 -11.00 3.75
N MET A 151 -16.20 -11.24 3.58
CA MET A 151 -15.39 -12.09 4.47
C MET A 151 -14.77 -11.31 5.63
N THR A 152 -14.75 -9.97 5.58
CA THR A 152 -14.22 -9.09 6.61
C THR A 152 -15.32 -8.74 7.62
N GLY A 153 -14.97 -8.69 8.90
CA GLY A 153 -15.91 -8.44 9.99
C GLY A 153 -16.35 -9.71 10.72
N ARG A 154 -17.21 -9.56 11.71
CA ARG A 154 -17.68 -10.64 12.58
C ARG A 154 -18.89 -11.35 11.97
N PRO A 155 -19.09 -12.65 12.24
CA PRO A 155 -20.32 -13.36 11.86
C PRO A 155 -21.56 -12.64 12.41
N GLY A 156 -22.52 -12.35 11.52
CA GLY A 156 -23.75 -11.66 11.89
C GLY A 156 -23.72 -10.15 11.71
N ASP A 157 -22.56 -9.54 11.52
CA ASP A 157 -22.44 -8.15 11.11
C ASP A 157 -22.60 -8.02 9.58
N GLY A 158 -22.85 -6.80 9.11
CA GLY A 158 -22.83 -6.51 7.68
C GLY A 158 -21.40 -6.52 7.12
N PRO A 159 -21.24 -6.51 5.77
CA PRO A 159 -19.92 -6.40 5.15
C PRO A 159 -19.13 -5.17 5.64
N VAL A 160 -17.84 -5.32 5.88
CA VAL A 160 -16.96 -4.28 6.41
C VAL A 160 -15.79 -4.06 5.46
N ARG A 161 -15.37 -2.80 5.30
CA ARG A 161 -14.16 -2.43 4.59
C ARG A 161 -12.91 -2.79 5.41
N VAL A 162 -11.83 -3.18 4.75
CA VAL A 162 -10.51 -3.25 5.40
C VAL A 162 -10.05 -1.84 5.82
N GLY A 163 -9.37 -1.72 6.94
CA GLY A 163 -8.97 -0.44 7.54
C GLY A 163 -7.95 0.40 6.73
N THR A 164 -7.55 -0.05 5.54
CA THR A 164 -6.69 0.67 4.60
C THR A 164 -7.20 0.47 3.18
N SER A 165 -6.63 1.19 2.19
CA SER A 165 -6.96 1.02 0.76
C SER A 165 -6.25 -0.21 0.18
N ILE A 166 -6.69 -1.40 0.60
CA ILE A 166 -5.99 -2.66 0.38
C ILE A 166 -5.96 -3.07 -1.11
N ALA A 167 -7.03 -2.83 -1.87
CA ALA A 167 -7.08 -3.14 -3.29
C ALA A 167 -6.19 -2.19 -4.11
N ASP A 168 -6.13 -0.91 -3.73
CA ASP A 168 -5.18 0.06 -4.31
C ASP A 168 -3.73 -0.36 -4.07
N ILE A 169 -3.38 -0.67 -2.82
CA ILE A 169 -2.02 -1.12 -2.43
C ILE A 169 -1.65 -2.40 -3.18
N GLY A 170 -2.55 -3.35 -3.24
CA GLY A 170 -2.28 -4.63 -3.90
C GLY A 170 -2.15 -4.52 -5.41
N SER A 171 -2.99 -3.71 -6.07
CA SER A 171 -2.84 -3.46 -7.50
C SER A 171 -1.52 -2.74 -7.82
N ALA A 172 -1.09 -1.82 -6.95
CA ALA A 172 0.21 -1.17 -7.05
C ALA A 172 1.37 -2.17 -6.94
N LEU A 173 1.32 -3.12 -6.00
CA LEU A 173 2.33 -4.18 -5.87
C LEU A 173 2.39 -5.06 -7.12
N TYR A 174 1.25 -5.50 -7.67
CA TYR A 174 1.23 -6.22 -8.95
C TYR A 174 1.74 -5.36 -10.09
N GLY A 175 1.39 -4.08 -10.12
CA GLY A 175 1.90 -3.11 -11.09
C GLY A 175 3.43 -3.01 -11.05
N VAL A 176 4.03 -2.88 -9.87
CA VAL A 176 5.49 -2.83 -9.71
C VAL A 176 6.15 -4.15 -10.14
N ILE A 177 5.56 -5.30 -9.81
CA ILE A 177 6.05 -6.60 -10.32
C ILE A 177 6.01 -6.61 -11.85
N GLY A 178 4.93 -6.10 -12.45
CA GLY A 178 4.79 -5.95 -13.90
C GLY A 178 5.86 -5.04 -14.49
N VAL A 179 6.08 -3.85 -13.91
CA VAL A 179 7.12 -2.90 -14.34
C VAL A 179 8.51 -3.52 -14.28
N LEU A 180 8.89 -4.14 -13.16
CA LEU A 180 10.20 -4.77 -13.02
C LEU A 180 10.39 -5.93 -14.00
N THR A 181 9.32 -6.69 -14.29
CA THR A 181 9.33 -7.74 -15.30
C THR A 181 9.50 -7.16 -16.71
N ALA A 182 8.79 -6.07 -17.01
CA ALA A 182 8.88 -5.38 -18.30
C ALA A 182 10.25 -4.74 -18.51
N LEU A 183 10.83 -4.09 -17.50
CA LEU A 183 12.21 -3.58 -17.57
C LEU A 183 13.22 -4.71 -17.79
N ARG A 184 13.05 -5.85 -17.15
CA ARG A 184 13.88 -7.03 -17.35
C ARG A 184 13.76 -7.61 -18.77
N GLU A 185 12.56 -7.60 -19.35
CA GLU A 185 12.36 -8.03 -20.75
C GLU A 185 12.94 -7.02 -21.73
N ARG A 186 12.82 -5.73 -21.45
CA ARG A 186 13.41 -4.64 -22.24
C ARG A 186 14.92 -4.75 -22.36
N GLU A 187 15.63 -5.18 -21.31
CA GLU A 187 17.10 -5.43 -21.39
C GLU A 187 17.45 -6.48 -22.45
N ARG A 188 16.54 -7.38 -22.80
CA ARG A 188 16.74 -8.44 -23.79
C ARG A 188 16.28 -8.06 -25.19
N THR A 189 15.19 -7.29 -25.30
CA THR A 189 14.52 -6.98 -26.56
C THR A 189 14.83 -5.59 -27.08
N GLY A 190 15.14 -4.65 -26.17
CA GLY A 190 15.21 -3.22 -26.46
C GLY A 190 13.82 -2.54 -26.53
N GLU A 191 12.73 -3.28 -26.37
CA GLU A 191 11.35 -2.80 -26.51
C GLU A 191 10.68 -2.70 -25.13
N GLY A 192 9.96 -1.59 -24.90
CA GLY A 192 9.05 -1.42 -23.79
C GLY A 192 7.73 -2.16 -23.97
N GLN A 193 6.81 -1.99 -23.05
CA GLN A 193 5.49 -2.61 -23.17
C GLN A 193 4.44 -1.94 -22.27
N PHE A 194 3.18 -2.17 -22.60
CA PHE A 194 2.04 -1.85 -21.75
C PHE A 194 1.90 -2.89 -20.62
N VAL A 195 1.72 -2.41 -19.39
CA VAL A 195 1.45 -3.20 -18.18
C VAL A 195 0.10 -2.77 -17.63
N ASP A 196 -0.83 -3.69 -17.50
CA ASP A 196 -2.15 -3.47 -16.91
C ASP A 196 -2.21 -4.10 -15.52
N ALA A 197 -2.50 -3.30 -14.49
CA ALA A 197 -2.74 -3.76 -13.14
C ALA A 197 -4.11 -3.26 -12.68
N THR A 198 -4.88 -4.11 -12.00
CA THR A 198 -6.27 -3.78 -11.70
C THR A 198 -6.65 -4.09 -10.28
N LEU A 199 -7.56 -3.26 -9.71
CA LEU A 199 -7.96 -3.37 -8.31
C LEU A 199 -8.80 -4.64 -8.08
N PHE A 200 -9.80 -4.87 -8.95
CA PHE A 200 -10.73 -5.98 -8.77
C PHE A 200 -10.06 -7.33 -8.91
N GLU A 201 -9.28 -7.55 -9.98
CA GLU A 201 -8.61 -8.81 -10.22
C GLU A 201 -7.52 -9.10 -9.17
N SER A 202 -6.86 -8.05 -8.64
CA SER A 202 -5.94 -8.18 -7.52
C SER A 202 -6.65 -8.70 -6.27
N ALA A 203 -7.74 -8.04 -5.87
CA ALA A 203 -8.54 -8.48 -4.72
C ALA A 203 -9.17 -9.86 -4.93
N ALA A 204 -9.66 -10.15 -6.14
CA ALA A 204 -10.22 -11.45 -6.49
C ALA A 204 -9.18 -12.59 -6.41
N GLN A 205 -7.93 -12.32 -6.80
CA GLN A 205 -6.85 -13.29 -6.70
C GLN A 205 -6.56 -13.65 -5.23
N TRP A 206 -6.59 -12.70 -4.29
CA TRP A 206 -6.43 -12.99 -2.87
C TRP A 206 -7.58 -13.80 -2.28
N MET A 207 -8.79 -13.61 -2.82
CA MET A 207 -9.98 -14.38 -2.44
C MET A 207 -10.02 -15.77 -3.11
N GLY A 208 -9.04 -16.11 -3.94
CA GLY A 208 -9.03 -17.33 -4.76
C GLY A 208 -9.22 -18.61 -3.96
N TYR A 209 -8.60 -18.76 -2.77
CA TYR A 209 -8.78 -19.95 -1.95
C TYR A 209 -10.19 -20.05 -1.33
N TRP A 210 -10.85 -18.92 -1.04
CA TRP A 210 -12.25 -18.92 -0.59
C TRP A 210 -13.23 -19.23 -1.71
N ALA A 211 -12.94 -18.74 -2.92
CA ALA A 211 -13.67 -19.14 -4.12
C ALA A 211 -13.53 -20.66 -4.37
N THR A 212 -12.32 -21.21 -4.21
CA THR A 212 -12.08 -22.65 -4.29
C THR A 212 -12.83 -23.41 -3.19
N TYR A 213 -12.87 -22.88 -1.96
CA TYR A 213 -13.66 -23.48 -0.88
C TYR A 213 -15.15 -23.54 -1.24
N ALA A 214 -15.72 -22.45 -1.74
CA ALA A 214 -17.12 -22.41 -2.14
C ALA A 214 -17.43 -23.41 -3.29
N ASP A 215 -16.53 -23.52 -4.28
CA ASP A 215 -16.66 -24.50 -5.38
C ASP A 215 -16.61 -25.95 -4.86
N MET A 216 -15.71 -26.25 -3.92
CA MET A 216 -15.58 -27.59 -3.33
C MET A 216 -16.75 -27.99 -2.44
N THR A 217 -17.31 -27.05 -1.68
CA THR A 217 -18.31 -27.33 -0.63
C THR A 217 -19.74 -27.04 -1.05
N GLY A 218 -19.92 -26.20 -2.08
CA GLY A 218 -21.22 -25.73 -2.56
C GLY A 218 -21.83 -24.62 -1.70
N HIS A 219 -21.08 -24.03 -0.78
CA HIS A 219 -21.53 -22.91 0.05
C HIS A 219 -20.38 -21.97 0.42
N ASP A 220 -20.69 -20.72 0.68
CA ASP A 220 -19.72 -19.73 1.14
C ASP A 220 -19.38 -19.93 2.62
N HIS A 221 -18.14 -19.60 2.99
CA HIS A 221 -17.75 -19.52 4.40
C HIS A 221 -18.28 -18.22 5.00
N PRO A 222 -18.79 -18.22 6.25
CA PRO A 222 -19.17 -16.98 6.93
C PRO A 222 -17.94 -16.08 7.18
N PRO A 223 -18.13 -14.75 7.45
CA PRO A 223 -17.05 -13.87 7.85
C PRO A 223 -16.23 -14.45 9.01
N LEU A 224 -14.92 -14.21 8.99
CA LEU A 224 -13.99 -14.87 9.94
C LEU A 224 -13.88 -14.12 11.28
N GLY A 225 -14.20 -12.84 11.33
CA GLY A 225 -13.80 -11.99 12.47
C GLY A 225 -12.28 -11.96 12.59
N SER A 226 -11.80 -12.06 13.81
CA SER A 226 -10.37 -12.25 14.13
C SER A 226 -9.96 -13.72 14.25
N SER A 227 -10.89 -14.65 13.99
CA SER A 227 -10.71 -16.08 14.19
C SER A 227 -10.25 -16.82 12.92
N HIS A 228 -9.84 -18.07 13.05
CA HIS A 228 -9.49 -18.94 11.93
C HIS A 228 -10.21 -20.30 12.05
N PRO A 229 -10.81 -20.85 10.96
CA PRO A 229 -11.62 -22.06 11.05
C PRO A 229 -10.82 -23.32 11.40
N ALA A 230 -9.52 -23.36 11.11
CA ALA A 230 -8.68 -24.51 11.37
C ALA A 230 -8.12 -24.58 12.82
N PHE A 231 -8.28 -23.51 13.62
CA PHE A 231 -7.68 -23.41 14.94
C PHE A 231 -8.75 -23.19 16.02
N SER A 232 -8.61 -23.87 17.14
CA SER A 232 -9.59 -23.83 18.23
C SER A 232 -9.52 -22.56 19.08
N LEU A 233 -8.30 -22.06 19.34
CA LEU A 233 -8.06 -20.80 20.03
C LEU A 233 -7.14 -19.95 19.16
N TYR A 234 -7.74 -19.08 18.38
CA TYR A 234 -7.08 -18.16 17.45
C TYR A 234 -7.99 -16.97 17.31
N ASP A 235 -7.79 -15.96 18.15
CA ASP A 235 -8.67 -14.80 18.21
C ASP A 235 -7.99 -13.62 18.92
N VAL A 236 -8.68 -12.49 19.00
CA VAL A 236 -8.29 -11.33 19.80
C VAL A 236 -9.14 -11.26 21.06
N PHE A 237 -8.50 -10.92 22.18
CA PHE A 237 -9.12 -10.89 23.52
C PHE A 237 -8.89 -9.53 24.15
N GLU A 238 -9.91 -9.00 24.81
CA GLU A 238 -9.82 -7.80 25.63
C GLU A 238 -9.04 -8.10 26.91
N THR A 239 -8.28 -7.13 27.41
CA THR A 239 -7.47 -7.23 28.62
C THR A 239 -8.03 -6.31 29.73
N ASP A 240 -7.34 -6.18 30.86
CA ASP A 240 -7.79 -5.36 32.01
C ASP A 240 -7.94 -3.87 31.67
N GLU A 241 -7.27 -3.39 30.62
CA GLU A 241 -7.42 -2.03 30.13
C GLU A 241 -8.51 -1.97 29.05
N SER A 242 -9.47 -1.08 29.24
CA SER A 242 -10.54 -0.85 28.28
C SER A 242 -9.99 -0.49 26.89
N ASP A 243 -10.56 -1.11 25.83
CA ASP A 243 -10.16 -0.93 24.43
C ASP A 243 -8.71 -1.38 24.11
N ARG A 244 -8.11 -2.24 24.97
CA ARG A 244 -6.82 -2.87 24.72
C ARG A 244 -6.98 -4.37 24.47
N TRP A 245 -6.39 -4.87 23.40
CA TRP A 245 -6.61 -6.21 22.91
C TRP A 245 -5.29 -6.94 22.66
N VAL A 246 -5.31 -8.27 22.85
CA VAL A 246 -4.21 -9.18 22.54
C VAL A 246 -4.68 -10.25 21.59
N PHE A 247 -3.93 -10.47 20.51
CA PHE A 247 -4.08 -11.67 19.69
C PHE A 247 -3.43 -12.87 20.35
N VAL A 248 -4.12 -14.01 20.39
CA VAL A 248 -3.61 -15.30 20.90
C VAL A 248 -3.82 -16.37 19.84
N GLY A 249 -2.74 -17.13 19.51
CA GLY A 249 -2.75 -18.16 18.47
C GLY A 249 -2.30 -19.54 18.91
N VAL A 250 -3.22 -20.39 19.38
CA VAL A 250 -2.96 -21.81 19.67
C VAL A 250 -3.10 -22.60 18.38
N THR A 251 -2.00 -22.73 17.62
CA THR A 251 -1.99 -23.32 16.28
C THR A 251 -1.40 -24.73 16.20
N THR A 252 -0.79 -25.20 17.27
CA THR A 252 -0.22 -26.57 17.37
C THR A 252 -0.60 -27.23 18.70
N ASP A 253 -0.48 -28.55 18.77
CA ASP A 253 -0.78 -29.30 19.99
C ASP A 253 0.11 -28.93 21.18
N ARG A 254 1.31 -28.40 20.94
CA ARG A 254 2.22 -27.92 21.98
C ARG A 254 1.77 -26.61 22.60
N HIS A 255 1.07 -25.77 21.83
CA HIS A 255 0.64 -24.47 22.33
C HIS A 255 -0.49 -24.58 23.34
N TRP A 256 -1.35 -25.61 23.27
CA TRP A 256 -2.47 -25.74 24.20
C TRP A 256 -2.04 -25.90 25.66
N PRO A 257 -1.23 -26.94 26.04
CA PRO A 257 -0.76 -27.04 27.42
C PRO A 257 0.11 -25.85 27.83
N ALA A 258 0.93 -25.30 26.92
CA ALA A 258 1.74 -24.11 27.20
C ALA A 258 0.88 -22.88 27.50
N PHE A 259 -0.20 -22.67 26.76
CA PHE A 259 -1.19 -21.62 27.04
C PHE A 259 -1.81 -21.81 28.44
N CYS A 260 -2.35 -23.01 28.74
CA CYS A 260 -2.98 -23.25 30.03
C CYS A 260 -2.01 -23.06 31.20
N GLU A 261 -0.74 -23.42 31.04
CA GLU A 261 0.29 -23.18 32.06
C GLU A 261 0.62 -21.70 32.21
N ALA A 262 0.77 -20.97 31.10
CA ALA A 262 1.11 -19.55 31.11
C ALA A 262 0.05 -18.68 31.79
N VAL A 263 -1.23 -19.02 31.59
CA VAL A 263 -2.35 -18.27 32.20
C VAL A 263 -2.90 -18.91 33.50
N ASP A 264 -2.18 -19.88 34.10
CA ASP A 264 -2.52 -20.60 35.34
C ASP A 264 -3.93 -21.24 35.34
N ARG A 265 -4.31 -21.86 34.20
CA ARG A 265 -5.62 -22.54 34.02
C ARG A 265 -5.45 -24.06 33.80
N PRO A 266 -4.96 -24.81 34.82
CA PRO A 266 -4.86 -26.28 34.74
C PRO A 266 -6.22 -26.98 34.65
N ASP A 267 -7.30 -26.31 35.05
CA ASP A 267 -8.68 -26.80 34.90
C ASP A 267 -9.09 -26.91 33.43
N LEU A 268 -8.71 -25.94 32.57
CA LEU A 268 -8.96 -26.01 31.13
C LEU A 268 -8.17 -27.15 30.47
N LEU A 269 -6.96 -27.41 30.94
CA LEU A 269 -6.15 -28.53 30.46
C LEU A 269 -6.74 -29.89 30.85
N ALA A 270 -7.41 -29.97 32.00
CA ALA A 270 -8.03 -31.18 32.51
C ALA A 270 -9.46 -31.42 31.99
N ASP A 271 -10.05 -30.48 31.29
CA ASP A 271 -11.43 -30.58 30.79
C ASP A 271 -11.49 -31.47 29.54
N GLU A 272 -12.33 -32.56 29.62
CA GLU A 272 -12.51 -33.53 28.53
C GLU A 272 -12.96 -32.90 27.21
N ARG A 273 -13.65 -31.73 27.24
CA ARG A 273 -14.06 -30.97 26.05
C ARG A 273 -12.86 -30.43 25.28
N PHE A 274 -11.72 -30.19 25.94
CA PHE A 274 -10.54 -29.59 25.37
C PHE A 274 -9.33 -30.52 25.27
N GLU A 275 -9.51 -31.80 25.50
CA GLU A 275 -8.43 -32.79 25.54
C GLU A 275 -7.72 -32.94 24.18
N THR A 276 -8.48 -33.04 23.09
CA THR A 276 -7.91 -33.25 21.74
C THR A 276 -8.13 -32.01 20.84
N PRO A 277 -7.30 -31.85 19.79
CA PRO A 277 -7.51 -30.79 18.80
C PRO A 277 -8.91 -30.78 18.18
N ALA A 278 -9.42 -31.95 17.87
CA ALA A 278 -10.76 -32.13 17.29
C ALA A 278 -11.86 -31.72 18.30
N SER A 279 -11.76 -32.19 19.55
CA SER A 279 -12.74 -31.81 20.57
C SER A 279 -12.67 -30.31 20.92
N ARG A 280 -11.48 -29.71 20.89
CA ARG A 280 -11.36 -28.26 21.04
C ARG A 280 -12.03 -27.48 19.91
N LEU A 281 -11.96 -27.98 18.67
CA LEU A 281 -12.67 -27.36 17.53
C LEU A 281 -14.19 -27.51 17.65
N ASP A 282 -14.66 -28.67 18.09
CA ASP A 282 -16.09 -28.93 18.32
C ASP A 282 -16.68 -28.02 19.43
N HIS A 283 -15.84 -27.63 20.42
CA HIS A 283 -16.21 -26.76 21.54
C HIS A 283 -15.52 -25.40 21.48
N LYS A 284 -15.24 -24.91 20.25
CA LYS A 284 -14.49 -23.67 20.05
C LYS A 284 -15.12 -22.44 20.74
N SER A 285 -16.44 -22.34 20.72
CA SER A 285 -17.16 -21.21 21.33
C SER A 285 -16.92 -21.17 22.83
N GLU A 286 -17.12 -22.32 23.50
CA GLU A 286 -16.95 -22.44 24.97
C GLU A 286 -15.48 -22.23 25.37
N LEU A 287 -14.54 -22.69 24.53
CA LEU A 287 -13.11 -22.46 24.74
C LEU A 287 -12.76 -20.99 24.62
N THR A 288 -13.28 -20.31 23.60
CA THR A 288 -13.04 -18.87 23.38
C THR A 288 -13.63 -18.04 24.52
N GLU A 289 -14.84 -18.38 25.00
CA GLU A 289 -15.47 -17.73 26.14
C GLU A 289 -14.64 -17.91 27.44
N ALA A 290 -14.21 -19.15 27.72
CA ALA A 290 -13.39 -19.44 28.91
C ALA A 290 -12.02 -18.73 28.87
N ALA A 291 -11.42 -18.62 27.69
CA ALA A 291 -10.19 -17.84 27.49
C ALA A 291 -10.45 -16.34 27.68
N ALA A 292 -11.53 -15.80 27.13
CA ALA A 292 -11.88 -14.38 27.26
C ALA A 292 -12.11 -13.98 28.71
N GLU A 293 -12.79 -14.83 29.52
CA GLU A 293 -13.00 -14.58 30.95
C GLU A 293 -11.68 -14.50 31.72
N GLU A 294 -10.73 -15.38 31.39
CA GLU A 294 -9.42 -15.40 32.06
C GLU A 294 -8.55 -14.20 31.64
N LEU A 295 -8.49 -13.92 30.34
CA LEU A 295 -7.59 -12.92 29.79
C LEU A 295 -8.02 -11.48 30.09
N ALA A 296 -9.29 -11.26 30.41
CA ALA A 296 -9.85 -9.96 30.77
C ALA A 296 -9.21 -9.34 32.05
N ASP A 297 -8.64 -10.16 32.92
CA ASP A 297 -8.00 -9.71 34.15
C ASP A 297 -6.47 -9.49 34.02
N TRP A 298 -5.92 -9.74 32.82
CA TRP A 298 -4.49 -9.61 32.54
C TRP A 298 -4.12 -8.22 32.00
N ASN A 299 -2.98 -7.70 32.47
CA ASN A 299 -2.35 -6.58 31.77
C ASN A 299 -1.85 -7.02 30.39
N ARG A 300 -2.01 -6.15 29.38
CA ARG A 300 -1.74 -6.48 27.97
C ARG A 300 -0.29 -6.93 27.73
N GLU A 301 0.66 -6.18 28.25
CA GLU A 301 2.10 -6.44 28.06
C GLU A 301 2.53 -7.69 28.83
N ASP A 302 2.10 -7.84 30.08
CA ASP A 302 2.42 -9.01 30.90
C ASP A 302 1.86 -10.31 30.28
N LEU A 303 0.66 -10.26 29.71
CA LEU A 303 0.06 -11.40 28.99
C LEU A 303 0.85 -11.79 27.76
N VAL A 304 1.22 -10.81 26.94
CA VAL A 304 2.01 -11.07 25.71
C VAL A 304 3.36 -11.70 26.09
N ASP A 305 4.06 -11.15 27.08
CA ASP A 305 5.35 -11.67 27.54
C ASP A 305 5.22 -13.11 28.08
N ALA A 306 4.23 -13.37 28.94
CA ALA A 306 4.00 -14.70 29.49
C ALA A 306 3.71 -15.75 28.39
N LEU A 307 2.90 -15.41 27.39
CA LEU A 307 2.58 -16.31 26.29
C LEU A 307 3.78 -16.56 25.35
N LEU A 308 4.54 -15.50 25.03
CA LEU A 308 5.75 -15.62 24.21
C LEU A 308 6.84 -16.43 24.90
N ASP A 309 7.05 -16.26 26.21
CA ASP A 309 7.99 -17.04 27.01
C ASP A 309 7.60 -18.52 27.05
N ALA A 310 6.29 -18.83 27.04
CA ALA A 310 5.77 -20.18 26.93
C ALA A 310 5.81 -20.75 25.49
N GLY A 311 6.21 -19.94 24.48
CA GLY A 311 6.26 -20.30 23.08
C GLY A 311 4.89 -20.36 22.39
N VAL A 312 3.90 -19.65 22.93
CA VAL A 312 2.57 -19.46 22.32
C VAL A 312 2.57 -18.15 21.52
N PRO A 313 2.22 -18.17 20.21
CA PRO A 313 2.11 -16.96 19.42
C PRO A 313 1.08 -15.99 20.03
N ALA A 314 1.53 -14.80 20.39
CA ALA A 314 0.72 -13.71 20.91
C ALA A 314 1.29 -12.37 20.40
N ALA A 315 0.43 -11.36 20.30
CA ALA A 315 0.83 -10.00 19.96
C ALA A 315 -0.19 -8.99 20.49
N PRO A 316 0.24 -7.78 20.88
CA PRO A 316 -0.69 -6.70 21.18
C PRO A 316 -1.40 -6.28 19.87
N VAL A 317 -2.67 -5.92 19.94
CA VAL A 317 -3.37 -5.25 18.85
C VAL A 317 -3.06 -3.76 18.96
N ASN A 318 -2.15 -3.28 18.14
CA ASN A 318 -1.64 -1.92 18.19
C ASN A 318 -2.54 -0.93 17.46
N GLU A 319 -2.62 0.29 17.97
CA GLU A 319 -3.10 1.44 17.24
C GLU A 319 -2.03 1.90 16.21
N PRO A 320 -2.43 2.54 15.08
CA PRO A 320 -1.46 3.00 14.09
C PRO A 320 -0.36 3.93 14.63
N SER A 321 -0.63 4.71 15.67
CA SER A 321 0.35 5.56 16.32
C SER A 321 1.43 4.77 17.09
N GLU A 322 1.12 3.58 17.58
CA GLU A 322 2.06 2.72 18.29
C GLU A 322 3.15 2.16 17.37
N LEU A 323 2.88 2.07 16.04
CA LEU A 323 3.91 1.70 15.05
C LEU A 323 5.10 2.68 15.04
N LEU A 324 4.85 3.95 15.34
CA LEU A 324 5.89 4.98 15.32
C LEU A 324 6.81 4.90 16.57
N GLU A 325 6.40 4.16 17.58
CA GLU A 325 7.16 3.91 18.81
C GLU A 325 7.67 2.46 18.89
N ASP A 326 7.40 1.63 17.89
CA ASP A 326 7.82 0.23 17.85
C ASP A 326 9.34 0.09 17.78
N ASP A 327 9.94 -0.59 18.77
CA ASP A 327 11.37 -0.74 18.89
C ASP A 327 11.97 -1.57 17.76
N HIS A 328 11.28 -2.61 17.28
CA HIS A 328 11.75 -3.43 16.18
C HIS A 328 11.83 -2.61 14.88
N LEU A 329 10.78 -1.83 14.55
CA LEU A 329 10.80 -0.95 13.38
C LEU A 329 11.91 0.11 13.48
N ARG A 330 12.18 0.61 14.70
CA ARG A 330 13.26 1.57 14.97
C ARG A 330 14.64 0.93 14.80
N GLU A 331 14.90 -0.20 15.45
CA GLU A 331 16.19 -0.87 15.42
C GLU A 331 16.54 -1.45 14.03
N THR A 332 15.53 -1.89 13.27
CA THR A 332 15.70 -2.37 11.89
C THR A 332 15.80 -1.25 10.86
N GLY A 333 15.66 0.02 11.29
CA GLY A 333 15.72 1.18 10.41
C GLY A 333 14.55 1.27 9.42
N MET A 334 13.40 0.69 9.81
CA MET A 334 12.18 0.76 9.01
C MET A 334 11.43 2.07 9.18
N LEU A 335 11.57 2.75 10.33
CA LEU A 335 11.03 4.09 10.55
C LEU A 335 11.93 5.13 9.90
N VAL A 336 11.33 6.03 9.13
CA VAL A 336 12.01 7.14 8.47
C VAL A 336 11.37 8.47 8.82
N ASP A 337 12.21 9.48 8.99
CA ASP A 337 11.80 10.87 9.17
C ASP A 337 11.87 11.61 7.83
N PHE A 338 10.92 12.49 7.59
CA PHE A 338 10.88 13.38 6.42
C PHE A 338 10.08 14.63 6.74
N GLU A 339 10.24 15.68 5.93
CA GLU A 339 9.42 16.89 6.00
C GLU A 339 8.18 16.74 5.10
N GLY A 340 7.01 17.11 5.60
CA GLY A 340 5.75 17.10 4.86
C GLY A 340 4.87 18.27 5.24
N ASP A 341 3.85 18.55 4.44
CA ASP A 341 2.90 19.62 4.73
C ASP A 341 1.75 19.14 5.63
N HIS A 342 1.42 19.94 6.64
CA HIS A 342 0.25 19.74 7.47
C HIS A 342 -0.36 21.08 7.88
N GLY A 343 -1.60 21.33 7.47
CA GLY A 343 -2.27 22.60 7.73
C GLY A 343 -1.58 23.81 7.11
N GLY A 344 -0.87 23.64 6.00
CA GLY A 344 -0.11 24.69 5.29
C GLY A 344 1.29 24.97 5.85
N GLU A 345 1.75 24.22 6.86
CA GLU A 345 3.09 24.34 7.43
C GLU A 345 3.91 23.08 7.16
N ARG A 346 5.24 23.21 6.95
CA ARG A 346 6.16 22.07 6.90
C ARG A 346 6.36 21.52 8.31
N LYS A 347 6.24 20.21 8.46
CA LYS A 347 6.45 19.50 9.73
C LYS A 347 7.28 18.26 9.50
N ARG A 348 8.10 17.94 10.49
CA ARG A 348 8.78 16.65 10.54
C ARG A 348 7.77 15.57 10.87
N LEU A 349 7.63 14.62 9.97
CA LEU A 349 6.74 13.47 10.02
C LEU A 349 7.54 12.17 10.06
N ARG A 350 6.90 11.10 10.47
CA ARG A 350 7.48 9.75 10.46
C ARG A 350 6.56 8.78 9.72
N THR A 351 7.16 7.83 9.05
CA THR A 351 6.42 6.73 8.41
C THR A 351 7.30 5.48 8.32
N VAL A 352 6.71 4.39 7.84
CA VAL A 352 7.43 3.15 7.56
C VAL A 352 7.85 3.16 6.09
N LYS A 353 9.12 2.85 5.80
CA LYS A 353 9.63 2.75 4.43
C LYS A 353 9.28 1.41 3.80
N THR A 354 9.52 1.28 2.50
CA THR A 354 9.34 0.03 1.75
C THR A 354 10.14 -1.11 2.39
N PRO A 355 9.49 -2.24 2.80
CA PRO A 355 10.10 -3.31 3.57
C PRO A 355 10.86 -4.30 2.68
N LEU A 356 11.82 -3.81 1.93
CA LEU A 356 12.70 -4.62 1.10
C LEU A 356 14.15 -4.45 1.55
N SER A 357 14.84 -5.57 1.74
CA SER A 357 16.26 -5.62 2.07
C SER A 357 16.90 -6.89 1.51
N GLY A 358 18.18 -6.80 1.20
CA GLY A 358 18.97 -7.92 0.70
C GLY A 358 20.44 -7.52 0.60
N ASP A 359 21.30 -8.43 0.21
CA ASP A 359 22.75 -8.16 0.11
C ASP A 359 23.09 -6.94 -0.78
N ARG A 360 22.24 -6.65 -1.75
CA ARG A 360 22.35 -5.53 -2.70
C ARG A 360 21.04 -4.79 -2.93
N ILE A 361 20.03 -5.05 -2.10
CA ILE A 361 18.74 -4.36 -2.14
C ILE A 361 18.65 -3.50 -0.89
N GLU A 362 18.66 -2.21 -1.08
CA GLU A 362 18.44 -1.20 -0.04
C GLU A 362 17.28 -0.29 -0.47
N THR A 363 16.56 0.21 0.51
CA THR A 363 15.56 1.25 0.36
C THR A 363 15.96 2.45 1.19
N GLU A 364 15.82 3.65 0.63
CA GLU A 364 16.32 4.87 1.26
C GLU A 364 15.29 6.01 1.19
N GLN A 365 15.17 6.76 2.30
CA GLN A 365 14.51 8.07 2.31
C GLN A 365 15.52 9.11 1.83
N ARG A 366 15.29 9.71 0.66
CA ARG A 366 16.20 10.63 -0.02
C ARG A 366 15.64 12.05 -0.13
N LEU A 367 14.36 12.17 -0.47
CA LEU A 367 13.66 13.42 -0.67
C LEU A 367 12.40 13.48 0.20
N ASP A 368 12.12 14.65 0.72
CA ASP A 368 10.89 14.95 1.45
C ASP A 368 9.65 14.83 0.54
N ALA A 369 8.46 14.82 1.14
CA ALA A 369 7.23 14.91 0.37
C ALA A 369 7.10 16.29 -0.27
N PRO A 370 6.97 16.39 -1.61
CA PRO A 370 7.01 17.68 -2.30
C PRO A 370 5.71 18.45 -2.15
N ARG A 371 5.83 19.78 -2.13
CA ARG A 371 4.70 20.66 -2.41
C ARG A 371 4.28 20.58 -3.88
N LEU A 372 3.06 20.99 -4.16
CA LEU A 372 2.58 21.08 -5.54
C LEU A 372 3.52 21.98 -6.37
N GLY A 373 4.06 21.42 -7.44
CA GLY A 373 4.93 22.14 -8.36
C GLY A 373 6.30 22.56 -7.81
N GLU A 374 6.72 22.01 -6.66
CA GLU A 374 7.98 22.40 -5.98
C GLU A 374 9.21 22.32 -6.88
N HIS A 375 9.20 21.38 -7.81
CA HIS A 375 10.33 21.11 -8.69
C HIS A 375 10.05 21.47 -10.16
N SER A 376 8.98 22.25 -10.45
CA SER A 376 8.56 22.51 -11.84
C SER A 376 9.69 23.11 -12.70
N ARG A 377 10.46 24.09 -12.18
CA ARG A 377 11.59 24.67 -12.90
C ARG A 377 12.72 23.68 -13.12
N GLU A 378 13.09 22.95 -12.08
CA GLU A 378 14.18 21.97 -12.12
C GLU A 378 13.88 20.87 -13.15
N VAL A 379 12.68 20.27 -13.07
CA VAL A 379 12.25 19.19 -13.97
C VAL A 379 12.26 19.62 -15.44
N LEU A 380 11.79 20.86 -15.75
CA LEU A 380 11.83 21.36 -17.12
C LEU A 380 13.26 21.69 -17.58
N ALA A 381 14.10 22.25 -16.71
CA ALA A 381 15.49 22.50 -17.03
C ALA A 381 16.26 21.20 -17.34
N ASP A 382 16.02 20.14 -16.54
CA ASP A 382 16.58 18.79 -16.80
C ASP A 382 16.10 18.21 -18.15
N SER A 383 14.90 18.61 -18.60
CA SER A 383 14.31 18.23 -19.90
C SER A 383 14.76 19.13 -21.06
N GLY A 384 15.69 20.07 -20.81
CA GLY A 384 16.31 20.89 -21.84
C GLY A 384 15.61 22.24 -22.15
N TYR A 385 14.63 22.62 -21.34
CA TYR A 385 14.00 23.96 -21.43
C TYR A 385 14.94 25.02 -20.87
N ASP A 386 15.08 26.15 -21.57
CA ASP A 386 15.83 27.29 -21.04
C ASP A 386 14.94 28.13 -20.10
N ASP A 387 15.59 29.06 -19.36
CA ASP A 387 14.87 29.93 -18.42
C ASP A 387 13.77 30.76 -19.09
N ALA A 388 13.97 31.20 -20.35
CA ALA A 388 12.98 31.99 -21.07
C ALA A 388 11.74 31.17 -21.47
N ASP A 389 11.95 29.93 -21.86
CA ASP A 389 10.88 29.00 -22.16
C ASP A 389 10.07 28.66 -20.90
N ILE A 390 10.76 28.42 -19.78
CA ILE A 390 10.14 28.15 -18.49
C ILE A 390 9.34 29.35 -17.99
N ASP A 391 9.92 30.57 -18.04
CA ASP A 391 9.21 31.80 -17.65
C ASP A 391 7.96 32.02 -18.52
N SER A 392 8.03 31.73 -19.82
CA SER A 392 6.86 31.80 -20.70
C SER A 392 5.78 30.81 -20.33
N LEU A 393 6.13 29.56 -19.91
CA LEU A 393 5.16 28.59 -19.45
C LEU A 393 4.48 28.99 -18.14
N ILE A 394 5.20 29.67 -17.25
CA ILE A 394 4.65 30.24 -16.01
C ILE A 394 3.69 31.42 -16.33
N GLU A 395 4.12 32.36 -17.18
CA GLU A 395 3.30 33.53 -17.58
C GLU A 395 1.98 33.10 -18.24
N ASP A 396 2.01 32.04 -19.03
CA ASP A 396 0.83 31.46 -19.68
C ASP A 396 -0.03 30.60 -18.76
N GLY A 397 0.39 30.35 -17.50
CA GLY A 397 -0.31 29.51 -16.55
C GLY A 397 -0.28 28.00 -16.88
N VAL A 398 0.64 27.57 -17.73
CA VAL A 398 0.83 26.17 -18.12
C VAL A 398 1.50 25.38 -17.00
N ILE A 399 2.42 26.01 -16.27
CA ILE A 399 3.02 25.45 -15.06
C ILE A 399 2.76 26.36 -13.87
N GLU A 400 2.71 25.76 -12.70
CA GLU A 400 2.61 26.47 -11.43
C GLU A 400 3.84 26.20 -10.57
N LEU A 401 4.26 27.22 -9.85
CA LEU A 401 5.27 27.12 -8.81
C LEU A 401 4.60 27.07 -7.44
N PRO A 402 5.24 26.50 -6.43
CA PRO A 402 4.69 26.52 -5.08
C PRO A 402 4.50 27.96 -4.59
N ASP A 403 3.43 28.19 -3.82
CA ASP A 403 3.23 29.47 -3.11
C ASP A 403 4.47 29.80 -2.26
N GLU A 404 5.01 31.00 -2.40
CA GLU A 404 6.04 31.55 -1.50
C GLU A 404 5.42 31.78 -0.11
N ARG A 405 5.24 30.76 0.70
CA ARG A 405 4.79 30.91 2.09
C ARG A 405 5.83 30.37 3.07
#